data_b51b790c00a260922f827b0a1acbfb2d
#
_entry.id   b51b790c00a260922f827b0a1acbfb2d
#
_cell.length_a   1.000
_cell.length_b   1.000
_cell.length_c   1.000
_cell.angle_alpha   90.00
_cell.angle_beta   90.00
_cell.angle_gamma   90.00
#
_symmetry.space_group_name_H-M   'P 1'
#
loop_
_entity.id
_entity.type
_entity.pdbx_description
1 polymer ?
#
loop_
_entity_poly.entity_id
_entity_poly.type
_entity_poly.pdbx_seq_one_letter_code
_entity_poly.pdbx_strand_id
1 'polypeptide(L)'
;YVIAREEYVSPKYQNHSHATFIASTIQFGNELNGLGTTEKHRFSFVDVVAIPNGDSTVGPIDSIGEEELMEIIEAVMEKYSATTKIWNLSLGIENKVCNGSMSDLGIFLDYIQDEYQVQIFVSSGNINTLPLREWPPQTSLGERDRIVSPADSVRAITVGSVALYDSEDSIVKTMQPSPFSCRGPGANYIVKPDVVDYGGNLSRTLDIEGLGMKGLDIYGNVIEGNGTSYSTPRAVQKFASIYDEMVEKDILLAKAMLIHSARMNSRDLLEQNQDNIKYYGFGMPSISAQDILQCSEDEVTLVFRQKVTQGSHLEMYDFPYPESLIHNGKYFGEIGMTLAYSPILDDRYGKEYCRTNIDVSFGIYRTGNNGNTNFSGCIPLESTWDEKFEKSRVENGFKWSPIKSYYRKISKGIQIGDGWKIRIDMNSRNEITVPAQEFVLIITIKGPEGVDIYSEVINGLRERGYVTNNLETRQQIRQRQ
;
A
#
# COMPACT_ATOMS: atom_id res chain seq x y z
N TYR A 1 7.45 15.80 -21.25
CA TYR A 1 7.31 14.86 -20.13
C TYR A 1 8.27 13.68 -20.21
N VAL A 2 8.51 13.04 -21.42
CA VAL A 2 9.53 12.00 -21.57
C VAL A 2 10.91 12.65 -21.65
N ILE A 3 11.76 12.34 -20.65
CA ILE A 3 13.12 12.91 -20.53
C ILE A 3 14.19 11.95 -21.06
N ALA A 4 13.88 10.65 -21.10
CA ALA A 4 14.73 9.62 -21.67
C ALA A 4 13.86 8.46 -22.19
N ARG A 5 14.36 7.76 -23.21
CA ARG A 5 13.74 6.55 -23.75
C ARG A 5 14.81 5.49 -23.97
N GLU A 6 14.52 4.28 -23.51
CA GLU A 6 15.32 3.08 -23.73
C GLU A 6 14.52 2.09 -24.58
N GLU A 7 15.09 1.62 -25.66
CA GLU A 7 14.41 0.73 -26.62
C GLU A 7 15.13 -0.60 -26.71
N TYR A 8 14.52 -1.64 -26.17
CA TYR A 8 15.00 -3.03 -26.20
C TYR A 8 14.23 -3.87 -27.22
N VAL A 9 13.13 -3.35 -27.76
CA VAL A 9 12.26 -4.02 -28.71
C VAL A 9 12.48 -3.43 -30.12
N SER A 10 12.64 -4.32 -31.13
CA SER A 10 12.75 -3.89 -32.52
C SER A 10 11.54 -3.03 -32.94
N PRO A 11 11.72 -1.93 -33.71
CA PRO A 11 10.65 -1.00 -34.08
C PRO A 11 9.39 -1.64 -34.65
N LYS A 12 9.53 -2.73 -35.40
CA LYS A 12 8.39 -3.45 -36.00
C LYS A 12 7.47 -4.15 -35.00
N TYR A 13 7.95 -4.36 -33.77
CA TYR A 13 7.20 -4.99 -32.67
C TYR A 13 6.86 -4.04 -31.56
N GLN A 14 7.11 -2.74 -31.73
CA GLN A 14 6.76 -1.75 -30.70
C GLN A 14 5.26 -1.40 -30.75
N ASN A 15 4.65 -1.26 -29.56
CA ASN A 15 3.30 -0.74 -29.38
C ASN A 15 3.30 0.22 -28.18
N HIS A 16 3.13 1.51 -28.46
CA HIS A 16 3.18 2.55 -27.44
C HIS A 16 1.81 2.87 -26.81
N SER A 17 0.72 2.24 -27.25
CA SER A 17 -0.64 2.60 -26.82
C SER A 17 -0.83 2.43 -25.31
N HIS A 18 -0.42 1.29 -24.77
CA HIS A 18 -0.55 0.98 -23.35
C HIS A 18 0.31 1.91 -22.48
N ALA A 19 1.58 2.14 -22.85
CA ALA A 19 2.48 3.05 -22.13
C ALA A 19 1.99 4.49 -22.16
N THR A 20 1.43 4.95 -23.30
CA THR A 20 0.83 6.29 -23.42
C THR A 20 -0.38 6.46 -22.50
N PHE A 21 -1.26 5.45 -22.44
CA PHE A 21 -2.38 5.47 -21.52
C PHE A 21 -1.90 5.54 -20.06
N ILE A 22 -0.92 4.73 -19.67
CA ILE A 22 -0.33 4.72 -18.33
C ILE A 22 0.25 6.10 -17.98
N ALA A 23 1.09 6.67 -18.84
CA ALA A 23 1.70 7.98 -18.64
C ALA A 23 0.65 9.09 -18.53
N SER A 24 -0.41 9.02 -19.36
CA SER A 24 -1.53 9.96 -19.29
C SER A 24 -2.32 9.82 -17.99
N THR A 25 -2.46 8.60 -17.46
CA THR A 25 -3.12 8.33 -16.18
C THR A 25 -2.32 8.93 -15.01
N ILE A 26 -0.99 8.80 -15.01
CA ILE A 26 -0.15 9.43 -13.98
C ILE A 26 -0.28 10.95 -14.04
N GLN A 27 -0.29 11.54 -15.23
CA GLN A 27 -0.26 12.99 -15.40
C GLN A 27 -1.64 13.65 -15.30
N PHE A 28 -2.68 13.05 -15.86
CA PHE A 28 -4.00 13.65 -16.08
C PHE A 28 -5.17 12.79 -15.57
N GLY A 29 -4.88 11.63 -14.96
CA GLY A 29 -5.90 10.63 -14.65
C GLY A 29 -7.05 11.13 -13.76
N ASN A 30 -6.78 12.05 -12.83
CA ASN A 30 -7.84 12.64 -12.01
C ASN A 30 -8.73 13.59 -12.82
N GLU A 31 -8.14 14.47 -13.63
CA GLU A 31 -8.87 15.44 -14.46
C GLU A 31 -9.74 14.74 -15.51
N LEU A 32 -9.16 13.75 -16.22
CA LEU A 32 -9.87 13.00 -17.26
C LEU A 32 -11.07 12.22 -16.71
N ASN A 33 -11.02 11.83 -15.45
CA ASN A 33 -12.04 11.02 -14.79
C ASN A 33 -12.92 11.84 -13.81
N GLY A 34 -12.85 13.17 -13.81
CA GLY A 34 -13.71 14.02 -12.99
C GLY A 34 -13.46 13.93 -11.48
N LEU A 35 -12.26 13.50 -11.06
CA LEU A 35 -11.86 13.35 -9.66
C LEU A 35 -11.16 14.58 -9.07
N GLY A 36 -11.27 15.73 -9.75
CA GLY A 36 -10.60 16.97 -9.41
C GLY A 36 -9.33 17.19 -10.24
N THR A 37 -8.71 18.33 -10.04
CA THR A 37 -7.43 18.63 -10.67
C THR A 37 -6.31 17.99 -9.87
N THR A 38 -5.48 17.23 -10.52
CA THR A 38 -4.20 16.81 -9.92
C THR A 38 -3.40 18.09 -9.73
N GLU A 39 -3.10 18.40 -8.48
CA GLU A 39 -2.31 19.58 -8.19
C GLU A 39 -1.05 19.59 -9.06
N LYS A 40 -0.64 20.77 -9.45
CA LYS A 40 0.63 21.33 -9.95
C LYS A 40 1.82 20.39 -10.26
N HIS A 41 1.77 19.09 -9.94
CA HIS A 41 2.85 18.14 -10.20
C HIS A 41 2.93 17.83 -11.69
N ARG A 42 4.04 18.18 -12.30
CA ARG A 42 4.39 17.73 -13.65
C ARG A 42 5.41 16.61 -13.52
N PHE A 43 4.97 15.42 -13.88
CA PHE A 43 5.85 14.26 -13.87
C PHE A 43 6.72 14.21 -15.12
N SER A 44 7.96 13.79 -14.93
CA SER A 44 8.89 13.47 -16.01
C SER A 44 9.08 11.97 -16.06
N PHE A 45 9.15 11.39 -17.25
CA PHE A 45 9.16 9.96 -17.46
C PHE A 45 10.47 9.49 -18.12
N VAL A 46 11.00 8.38 -17.61
CA VAL A 46 11.89 7.50 -18.35
C VAL A 46 11.01 6.42 -18.98
N ASP A 47 10.94 6.39 -20.31
CA ASP A 47 10.14 5.44 -21.07
C ASP A 47 11.00 4.24 -21.45
N VAL A 48 10.62 3.05 -21.01
CA VAL A 48 11.36 1.79 -21.27
C VAL A 48 10.51 0.88 -22.15
N VAL A 49 10.87 0.77 -23.39
CA VAL A 49 10.21 -0.10 -24.38
C VAL A 49 10.82 -1.50 -24.30
N ALA A 50 10.34 -2.28 -23.31
CA ALA A 50 10.84 -3.62 -23.00
C ALA A 50 9.88 -4.73 -23.43
N ILE A 51 8.59 -4.47 -23.52
CA ILE A 51 7.57 -5.48 -23.82
C ILE A 51 7.16 -5.36 -25.31
N PRO A 52 7.34 -6.42 -26.10
CA PRO A 52 6.89 -6.44 -27.48
C PRO A 52 5.36 -6.38 -27.60
N ASN A 53 4.89 -5.98 -28.79
CA ASN A 53 3.47 -5.97 -29.12
C ASN A 53 2.89 -7.40 -29.06
N GLY A 54 1.85 -7.56 -28.26
CA GLY A 54 1.06 -8.80 -28.16
C GLY A 54 -0.30 -8.74 -28.87
N ASP A 55 -0.64 -7.60 -29.51
CA ASP A 55 -1.94 -7.38 -30.18
C ASP A 55 -1.79 -7.47 -31.71
N SER A 56 -2.28 -8.56 -32.29
CA SER A 56 -2.25 -8.80 -33.74
C SER A 56 -3.08 -7.80 -34.57
N THR A 57 -3.98 -7.04 -33.94
CA THR A 57 -4.80 -5.99 -34.58
C THR A 57 -3.99 -4.71 -34.82
N VAL A 58 -2.95 -4.49 -34.00
CA VAL A 58 -2.10 -3.29 -34.05
C VAL A 58 -0.89 -3.52 -34.97
N GLY A 59 -0.34 -4.73 -35.00
CA GLY A 59 0.86 -5.03 -35.81
C GLY A 59 1.41 -6.44 -35.57
N PRO A 60 2.62 -6.72 -36.04
CA PRO A 60 3.29 -7.99 -35.78
C PRO A 60 3.47 -8.21 -34.28
N ILE A 61 3.21 -9.43 -33.83
CA ILE A 61 3.38 -9.83 -32.43
C ILE A 61 4.76 -10.46 -32.18
N ASP A 62 5.26 -10.29 -30.99
CA ASP A 62 6.44 -10.96 -30.46
C ASP A 62 6.27 -11.15 -28.95
N SER A 63 7.20 -11.84 -28.30
CA SER A 63 7.20 -12.09 -26.87
C SER A 63 8.60 -11.93 -26.30
N ILE A 64 8.67 -11.66 -25.01
CA ILE A 64 9.92 -11.57 -24.26
C ILE A 64 9.97 -12.68 -23.20
N GLY A 65 11.16 -13.26 -23.01
CA GLY A 65 11.42 -14.19 -21.92
C GLY A 65 11.52 -13.49 -20.57
N GLU A 66 11.22 -14.22 -19.49
CA GLU A 66 11.30 -13.65 -18.13
C GLU A 66 12.74 -13.27 -17.76
N GLU A 67 13.74 -14.09 -18.13
CA GLU A 67 15.16 -13.82 -17.91
C GLU A 67 15.62 -12.55 -18.67
N GLU A 68 15.23 -12.42 -19.93
CA GLU A 68 15.55 -11.24 -20.75
C GLU A 68 14.90 -9.96 -20.17
N LEU A 69 13.67 -10.08 -19.65
CA LEU A 69 13.01 -8.95 -18.97
C LEU A 69 13.76 -8.56 -17.70
N MET A 70 14.25 -9.51 -16.92
CA MET A 70 15.06 -9.24 -15.72
C MET A 70 16.37 -8.51 -16.09
N GLU A 71 17.07 -8.95 -17.13
CA GLU A 71 18.29 -8.30 -17.63
C GLU A 71 18.03 -6.84 -18.05
N ILE A 72 16.91 -6.60 -18.75
CA ILE A 72 16.50 -5.24 -19.14
C ILE A 72 16.21 -4.37 -17.90
N ILE A 73 15.46 -4.90 -16.94
CA ILE A 73 15.15 -4.17 -15.69
C ILE A 73 16.45 -3.80 -14.98
N GLU A 74 17.39 -4.73 -14.82
CA GLU A 74 18.66 -4.47 -14.13
C GLU A 74 19.48 -3.40 -14.85
N ALA A 75 19.65 -3.49 -16.17
CA ALA A 75 20.37 -2.51 -16.97
C ALA A 75 19.75 -1.08 -16.86
N VAL A 76 18.43 -1.00 -16.84
CA VAL A 76 17.70 0.26 -16.65
C VAL A 76 17.91 0.81 -15.24
N MET A 77 17.88 -0.04 -14.21
CA MET A 77 18.12 0.37 -12.81
C MET A 77 19.55 0.88 -12.61
N GLU A 78 20.54 0.19 -13.14
CA GLU A 78 21.94 0.66 -13.11
C GLU A 78 22.08 2.08 -13.69
N LYS A 79 21.35 2.37 -14.76
CA LYS A 79 21.44 3.65 -15.47
C LYS A 79 20.66 4.79 -14.80
N TYR A 80 19.47 4.50 -14.26
CA TYR A 80 18.53 5.54 -13.87
C TYR A 80 18.16 5.59 -12.39
N SER A 81 18.50 4.60 -11.57
CA SER A 81 18.07 4.54 -10.17
C SER A 81 18.57 5.70 -9.32
N ALA A 82 19.69 6.33 -9.69
CA ALA A 82 20.20 7.52 -9.00
C ALA A 82 19.25 8.73 -9.10
N THR A 83 18.53 8.85 -10.23
CA THR A 83 17.65 10.00 -10.54
C THR A 83 16.17 9.66 -10.51
N THR A 84 15.81 8.40 -10.80
CA THR A 84 14.42 7.92 -10.88
C THR A 84 14.18 6.88 -9.80
N LYS A 85 13.43 7.26 -8.78
CA LYS A 85 13.20 6.41 -7.58
C LYS A 85 11.88 5.64 -7.62
N ILE A 86 10.97 5.96 -8.54
CA ILE A 86 9.62 5.40 -8.57
C ILE A 86 9.37 4.79 -9.94
N TRP A 87 8.98 3.52 -9.97
CA TRP A 87 8.84 2.74 -11.19
C TRP A 87 7.47 2.09 -11.27
N ASN A 88 6.83 2.21 -12.43
CA ASN A 88 5.56 1.57 -12.74
C ASN A 88 5.80 0.36 -13.63
N LEU A 89 5.42 -0.81 -13.15
CA LEU A 89 5.50 -2.07 -13.87
C LEU A 89 4.08 -2.66 -13.98
N SER A 90 3.26 -2.06 -14.85
CA SER A 90 1.87 -2.49 -15.09
C SER A 90 1.83 -3.73 -15.99
N LEU A 91 2.45 -4.81 -15.55
CA LEU A 91 2.45 -6.10 -16.24
C LEU A 91 2.13 -7.23 -15.26
N GLY A 92 1.74 -8.38 -15.80
CA GLY A 92 1.59 -9.64 -15.09
C GLY A 92 1.84 -10.79 -16.07
N ILE A 93 2.51 -11.84 -15.61
CA ILE A 93 2.74 -13.02 -16.42
C ILE A 93 1.50 -13.90 -16.36
N GLU A 94 0.80 -14.03 -17.46
CA GLU A 94 -0.40 -14.84 -17.56
C GLU A 94 -0.11 -16.30 -17.15
N ASN A 95 -1.07 -16.89 -16.44
CA ASN A 95 -1.00 -18.28 -15.94
C ASN A 95 0.10 -18.59 -14.91
N LYS A 96 0.90 -17.60 -14.48
CA LYS A 96 1.85 -17.75 -13.38
C LYS A 96 1.24 -17.27 -12.06
N VAL A 97 0.34 -18.06 -11.50
CA VAL A 97 -0.38 -17.75 -10.25
C VAL A 97 0.57 -17.86 -9.06
N CYS A 98 0.62 -16.81 -8.24
CA CYS A 98 1.40 -16.76 -7.00
C CYS A 98 0.65 -17.47 -5.86
N ASN A 99 0.92 -18.76 -5.71
CA ASN A 99 0.17 -19.69 -4.89
C ASN A 99 1.13 -20.58 -4.07
N GLY A 100 1.57 -20.09 -2.92
CA GLY A 100 2.35 -20.86 -1.96
C GLY A 100 3.88 -20.75 -2.04
N SER A 101 4.48 -20.36 -3.16
CA SER A 101 5.89 -19.99 -3.29
C SER A 101 6.03 -18.65 -3.99
N MET A 102 7.14 -17.98 -3.74
CA MET A 102 7.48 -16.73 -4.44
C MET A 102 7.79 -17.02 -5.90
N SER A 103 7.39 -16.11 -6.80
CA SER A 103 7.78 -16.17 -8.20
C SER A 103 9.22 -15.66 -8.39
N ASP A 104 9.93 -16.18 -9.41
CA ASP A 104 11.30 -15.78 -9.67
C ASP A 104 11.43 -14.28 -9.96
N LEU A 105 10.51 -13.75 -10.77
CA LEU A 105 10.46 -12.31 -11.03
C LEU A 105 10.09 -11.51 -9.77
N GLY A 106 9.23 -12.02 -8.88
CA GLY A 106 8.91 -11.39 -7.60
C GLY A 106 10.13 -11.30 -6.68
N ILE A 107 10.91 -12.38 -6.58
CA ILE A 107 12.20 -12.42 -5.84
C ILE A 107 13.20 -11.42 -6.46
N PHE A 108 13.32 -11.42 -7.78
CA PHE A 108 14.19 -10.49 -8.48
C PHE A 108 13.80 -9.02 -8.23
N LEU A 109 12.51 -8.67 -8.27
CA LEU A 109 12.07 -7.31 -7.95
C LEU A 109 12.34 -6.93 -6.48
N ASP A 110 12.32 -7.89 -5.56
CA ASP A 110 12.71 -7.64 -4.17
C ASP A 110 14.20 -7.33 -4.06
N TYR A 111 15.06 -8.05 -4.77
CA TYR A 111 16.49 -7.76 -4.87
C TYR A 111 16.76 -6.38 -5.49
N ILE A 112 16.15 -6.07 -6.63
CA ILE A 112 16.31 -4.78 -7.34
C ILE A 112 15.94 -3.60 -6.43
N GLN A 113 14.84 -3.68 -5.69
CA GLN A 113 14.40 -2.60 -4.81
C GLN A 113 15.35 -2.39 -3.63
N ASP A 114 15.96 -3.46 -3.14
CA ASP A 114 16.95 -3.39 -2.06
C ASP A 114 18.29 -2.81 -2.55
N GLU A 115 18.79 -3.31 -3.68
CA GLU A 115 20.08 -2.91 -4.24
C GLU A 115 20.08 -1.45 -4.70
N TYR A 116 19.04 -1.04 -5.43
CA TYR A 116 18.99 0.28 -6.06
C TYR A 116 18.22 1.32 -5.25
N GLN A 117 17.65 0.94 -4.11
CA GLN A 117 16.87 1.82 -3.23
C GLN A 117 15.79 2.59 -4.02
N VAL A 118 14.93 1.83 -4.69
CA VAL A 118 13.82 2.30 -5.51
C VAL A 118 12.50 1.69 -5.03
N GLN A 119 11.37 2.28 -5.42
CA GLN A 119 10.04 1.69 -5.21
C GLN A 119 9.44 1.28 -6.55
N ILE A 120 9.09 0.02 -6.67
CA ILE A 120 8.39 -0.53 -7.83
C ILE A 120 6.92 -0.75 -7.48
N PHE A 121 6.04 -0.39 -8.42
CA PHE A 121 4.61 -0.68 -8.38
C PHE A 121 4.28 -1.73 -9.42
N VAL A 122 3.50 -2.72 -9.03
CA VAL A 122 3.08 -3.82 -9.90
C VAL A 122 1.56 -3.98 -9.88
N SER A 123 0.99 -4.40 -10.99
CA SER A 123 -0.43 -4.72 -11.07
C SER A 123 -0.71 -6.08 -10.44
N SER A 124 -1.87 -6.25 -9.79
CA SER A 124 -2.25 -7.52 -9.16
C SER A 124 -2.56 -8.64 -10.17
N GLY A 125 -2.78 -8.27 -11.44
CA GLY A 125 -3.21 -9.17 -12.51
C GLY A 125 -4.71 -9.09 -12.80
N ASN A 126 -5.12 -9.65 -13.94
CA ASN A 126 -6.49 -9.65 -14.40
C ASN A 126 -7.00 -11.08 -14.63
N ILE A 127 -8.27 -11.31 -14.30
CA ILE A 127 -8.97 -12.56 -14.62
C ILE A 127 -9.31 -12.53 -16.12
N ASN A 128 -8.70 -13.43 -16.90
CA ASN A 128 -8.83 -13.48 -18.36
C ASN A 128 -9.86 -14.50 -18.84
N THR A 129 -10.52 -15.22 -17.92
CA THR A 129 -11.47 -16.30 -18.24
C THR A 129 -12.80 -16.10 -17.54
N LEU A 130 -13.90 -16.41 -18.25
CA LEU A 130 -15.25 -16.36 -17.69
C LEU A 130 -15.53 -17.53 -16.74
N PRO A 131 -16.40 -17.35 -15.75
CA PRO A 131 -17.06 -16.10 -15.37
C PRO A 131 -16.11 -15.15 -14.64
N LEU A 132 -16.32 -13.84 -14.80
CA LEU A 132 -15.68 -12.82 -14.00
C LEU A 132 -16.29 -12.78 -12.58
N ARG A 133 -15.63 -12.10 -11.66
CA ARG A 133 -16.06 -12.03 -10.26
C ARG A 133 -17.15 -10.99 -10.06
N GLU A 134 -18.28 -11.40 -9.50
CA GLU A 134 -19.30 -10.52 -8.93
C GLU A 134 -18.93 -10.10 -7.50
N TRP A 135 -19.58 -9.07 -6.99
CA TRP A 135 -19.38 -8.63 -5.61
C TRP A 135 -20.70 -8.55 -4.82
N PRO A 136 -20.76 -9.06 -3.56
CA PRO A 136 -19.75 -9.97 -2.99
C PRO A 136 -19.64 -11.30 -3.78
N PRO A 137 -18.49 -11.98 -3.72
CA PRO A 137 -18.29 -13.22 -4.47
C PRO A 137 -19.35 -14.28 -4.09
N GLN A 138 -20.14 -14.72 -5.05
CA GLN A 138 -21.17 -15.76 -4.84
C GLN A 138 -20.58 -17.18 -4.95
N THR A 139 -19.55 -17.32 -5.79
CA THR A 139 -18.87 -18.58 -6.05
C THR A 139 -17.36 -18.38 -5.94
N SER A 140 -16.65 -19.42 -5.47
CA SER A 140 -15.19 -19.40 -5.48
C SER A 140 -14.68 -19.57 -6.91
N LEU A 141 -13.82 -18.68 -7.36
CA LEU A 141 -13.10 -18.82 -8.63
C LEU A 141 -11.81 -19.66 -8.48
N GLY A 142 -11.51 -20.13 -7.26
CA GLY A 142 -10.33 -20.94 -6.95
C GLY A 142 -9.04 -20.13 -7.13
N GLU A 143 -8.14 -20.63 -7.97
CA GLU A 143 -6.87 -19.98 -8.26
C GLU A 143 -6.95 -18.96 -9.40
N ARG A 144 -8.02 -18.96 -10.19
CA ARG A 144 -8.18 -18.10 -11.37
C ARG A 144 -8.23 -16.61 -11.04
N ASP A 145 -8.62 -16.25 -9.82
CA ASP A 145 -8.67 -14.86 -9.37
C ASP A 145 -7.53 -14.49 -8.42
N ARG A 146 -6.49 -15.34 -8.35
CA ARG A 146 -5.29 -15.08 -7.53
C ARG A 146 -4.33 -14.16 -8.26
N ILE A 147 -3.57 -13.38 -7.48
CA ILE A 147 -2.50 -12.55 -8.03
C ILE A 147 -1.52 -13.38 -8.86
N VAL A 148 -0.93 -12.77 -9.87
CA VAL A 148 0.02 -13.39 -10.78
C VAL A 148 1.41 -12.76 -10.65
N SER A 149 2.47 -13.51 -11.05
CA SER A 149 3.84 -12.99 -11.07
C SER A 149 3.92 -11.66 -11.85
N PRO A 150 4.62 -10.63 -11.33
CA PRO A 150 5.41 -10.53 -10.10
C PRO A 150 4.67 -9.89 -8.91
N ALA A 151 3.33 -9.93 -8.88
CA ALA A 151 2.53 -9.24 -7.86
C ALA A 151 2.75 -9.76 -6.43
N ASP A 152 3.50 -10.83 -6.24
CA ASP A 152 3.89 -11.40 -4.96
C ASP A 152 5.20 -10.81 -4.38
N SER A 153 5.93 -9.97 -5.12
CA SER A 153 7.10 -9.27 -4.59
C SER A 153 6.75 -8.59 -3.24
N VAL A 154 7.54 -8.87 -2.22
CA VAL A 154 7.30 -8.40 -0.85
C VAL A 154 7.56 -6.89 -0.73
N ARG A 155 8.57 -6.38 -1.45
CA ARG A 155 8.97 -4.97 -1.40
C ARG A 155 8.15 -4.10 -2.36
N ALA A 156 7.69 -4.63 -3.49
CA ALA A 156 6.85 -3.89 -4.42
C ALA A 156 5.49 -3.52 -3.80
N ILE A 157 4.90 -2.42 -4.25
CA ILE A 157 3.50 -2.09 -3.97
C ILE A 157 2.64 -2.71 -5.06
N THR A 158 1.86 -3.72 -4.69
CA THR A 158 0.93 -4.38 -5.59
C THR A 158 -0.41 -3.67 -5.55
N VAL A 159 -0.94 -3.32 -6.72
CA VAL A 159 -2.16 -2.52 -6.84
C VAL A 159 -3.28 -3.34 -7.49
N GLY A 160 -4.38 -3.50 -6.74
CA GLY A 160 -5.63 -4.06 -7.24
C GLY A 160 -6.54 -2.99 -7.85
N SER A 161 -7.65 -3.41 -8.42
CA SER A 161 -8.60 -2.51 -9.08
C SER A 161 -9.97 -2.50 -8.42
N VAL A 162 -10.56 -1.28 -8.31
CA VAL A 162 -11.96 -1.05 -7.95
C VAL A 162 -12.65 -0.24 -9.06
N ALA A 163 -13.98 -0.36 -9.15
CA ALA A 163 -14.80 0.37 -10.10
C ALA A 163 -14.94 1.85 -9.68
N LEU A 164 -14.75 2.78 -10.62
CA LEU A 164 -15.10 4.20 -10.46
C LEU A 164 -16.54 4.46 -10.88
N TYR A 165 -16.93 3.89 -12.00
CA TYR A 165 -18.26 4.06 -12.60
C TYR A 165 -19.07 2.78 -12.49
N ASP A 166 -20.38 2.93 -12.36
CA ASP A 166 -21.33 1.82 -12.47
C ASP A 166 -22.58 2.22 -13.28
N SER A 167 -23.32 1.22 -13.71
CA SER A 167 -24.61 1.33 -14.38
C SER A 167 -25.55 0.23 -13.88
N GLU A 168 -26.81 0.20 -14.38
CA GLU A 168 -27.75 -0.88 -14.06
C GLU A 168 -27.22 -2.24 -14.53
N ASP A 169 -26.51 -2.27 -15.65
CA ASP A 169 -25.98 -3.49 -16.27
C ASP A 169 -24.55 -3.82 -15.88
N SER A 170 -23.89 -3.01 -15.06
CA SER A 170 -22.52 -3.29 -14.62
C SER A 170 -22.44 -4.52 -13.72
N ILE A 171 -21.33 -5.27 -13.81
CA ILE A 171 -21.09 -6.48 -13.00
C ILE A 171 -20.95 -6.13 -11.54
N VAL A 172 -20.23 -5.04 -11.23
CA VAL A 172 -20.02 -4.54 -9.87
C VAL A 172 -20.41 -3.07 -9.76
N LYS A 173 -20.60 -2.58 -8.52
CA LYS A 173 -20.91 -1.18 -8.25
C LYS A 173 -19.65 -0.38 -7.94
N THR A 174 -19.79 0.95 -7.98
CA THR A 174 -18.72 1.88 -7.59
C THR A 174 -18.10 1.48 -6.26
N MET A 175 -16.77 1.60 -6.15
CA MET A 175 -15.95 1.20 -5.00
C MET A 175 -15.87 -0.32 -4.72
N GLN A 176 -16.56 -1.16 -5.46
CA GLN A 176 -16.40 -2.61 -5.37
C GLN A 176 -15.18 -3.07 -6.19
N PRO A 177 -14.54 -4.20 -5.82
CA PRO A 177 -13.42 -4.73 -6.59
C PRO A 177 -13.84 -5.00 -8.03
N SER A 178 -13.08 -4.49 -8.98
CA SER A 178 -13.35 -4.69 -10.41
C SER A 178 -13.48 -6.18 -10.73
N PRO A 179 -14.38 -6.55 -11.67
CA PRO A 179 -14.71 -7.97 -11.91
C PRO A 179 -13.49 -8.80 -12.31
N PHE A 180 -12.52 -8.16 -12.91
CA PHE A 180 -11.28 -8.77 -13.43
C PHE A 180 -10.10 -8.71 -12.43
N SER A 181 -10.18 -7.91 -11.35
CA SER A 181 -9.03 -7.69 -10.46
C SER A 181 -8.65 -8.96 -9.68
N CYS A 182 -7.41 -9.39 -9.81
CA CYS A 182 -6.89 -10.50 -9.03
C CYS A 182 -6.72 -10.15 -7.55
N ARG A 183 -6.82 -11.17 -6.68
CA ARG A 183 -6.80 -11.04 -5.22
C ARG A 183 -5.68 -11.81 -4.55
N GLY A 184 -5.40 -11.40 -3.33
CA GLY A 184 -4.49 -12.09 -2.42
C GLY A 184 -5.08 -13.31 -1.68
N PRO A 185 -4.37 -13.72 -0.65
CA PRO A 185 -3.08 -13.20 -0.18
C PRO A 185 -1.96 -13.50 -1.16
N GLY A 186 -0.81 -12.82 -1.00
CA GLY A 186 0.42 -13.17 -1.71
C GLY A 186 0.98 -14.52 -1.25
N ALA A 187 2.10 -14.92 -1.85
CA ALA A 187 2.86 -16.08 -1.41
C ALA A 187 3.17 -15.95 0.09
N ASN A 188 3.18 -17.07 0.79
CA ASN A 188 3.51 -17.15 2.21
C ASN A 188 2.62 -16.28 3.12
N TYR A 189 1.36 -16.06 2.70
CA TYR A 189 0.38 -15.24 3.44
C TYR A 189 0.84 -13.79 3.69
N ILE A 190 1.50 -13.18 2.72
CA ILE A 190 1.76 -11.74 2.70
C ILE A 190 0.49 -11.02 2.22
N VAL A 191 0.17 -9.88 2.83
CA VAL A 191 -0.97 -9.06 2.37
C VAL A 191 -0.70 -8.59 0.95
N LYS A 192 -1.57 -8.98 0.02
CA LYS A 192 -1.62 -8.53 -1.36
C LYS A 192 -3.10 -8.52 -1.83
N PRO A 193 -3.48 -7.59 -2.74
CA PRO A 193 -2.69 -6.41 -3.12
C PRO A 193 -2.35 -5.57 -1.88
N ASP A 194 -1.40 -4.65 -1.96
CA ASP A 194 -1.13 -3.71 -0.87
C ASP A 194 -2.22 -2.64 -0.79
N VAL A 195 -2.60 -2.10 -1.95
CA VAL A 195 -3.66 -1.08 -2.08
C VAL A 195 -4.52 -1.35 -3.32
N VAL A 196 -5.63 -0.64 -3.43
CA VAL A 196 -6.43 -0.57 -4.65
C VAL A 196 -6.54 0.86 -5.15
N ASP A 197 -6.82 1.01 -6.45
CA ASP A 197 -7.24 2.27 -7.05
C ASP A 197 -8.22 2.00 -8.18
N TYR A 198 -8.76 3.04 -8.79
CA TYR A 198 -9.71 2.91 -9.90
C TYR A 198 -9.02 2.33 -11.15
N GLY A 199 -9.54 1.23 -11.66
CA GLY A 199 -9.04 0.57 -12.88
C GLY A 199 -10.17 0.18 -13.85
N GLY A 200 -11.38 0.67 -13.61
CA GLY A 200 -12.55 0.46 -14.47
C GLY A 200 -13.45 -0.69 -14.03
N ASN A 201 -14.52 -0.88 -14.80
CA ASN A 201 -15.57 -1.87 -14.61
C ASN A 201 -15.96 -2.49 -15.95
N LEU A 202 -16.90 -3.40 -15.95
CA LEU A 202 -17.49 -4.04 -17.13
C LEU A 202 -18.99 -4.19 -16.97
N SER A 203 -19.72 -4.11 -18.08
CA SER A 203 -21.11 -4.54 -18.15
C SER A 203 -21.19 -6.08 -18.15
N ARG A 204 -22.40 -6.61 -17.96
CA ARG A 204 -22.66 -8.06 -18.07
C ARG A 204 -22.44 -8.61 -19.48
N THR A 205 -22.44 -7.73 -20.48
CA THR A 205 -22.08 -8.04 -21.88
C THR A 205 -20.58 -7.85 -22.17
N LEU A 206 -19.80 -7.55 -21.15
CA LEU A 206 -18.34 -7.32 -21.22
C LEU A 206 -17.94 -6.04 -21.97
N ASP A 207 -18.84 -5.08 -22.05
CA ASP A 207 -18.57 -3.77 -22.61
C ASP A 207 -17.98 -2.83 -21.57
N ILE A 208 -17.10 -1.92 -22.01
CA ILE A 208 -16.42 -0.91 -21.19
C ILE A 208 -17.02 0.49 -21.35
N GLU A 209 -17.91 0.72 -22.32
CA GLU A 209 -18.43 2.05 -22.64
C GLU A 209 -19.08 2.72 -21.42
N GLY A 210 -18.55 3.87 -21.03
CA GLY A 210 -18.96 4.61 -19.83
C GLY A 210 -18.60 3.96 -18.49
N LEU A 211 -17.91 2.82 -18.50
CA LEU A 211 -17.49 2.06 -17.31
C LEU A 211 -15.97 1.98 -17.19
N GLY A 212 -15.25 2.25 -18.28
CA GLY A 212 -13.78 2.23 -18.31
C GLY A 212 -13.15 3.46 -17.65
N MET A 213 -11.87 3.34 -17.34
CA MET A 213 -11.04 4.49 -16.97
C MET A 213 -10.69 5.28 -18.22
N LYS A 214 -10.71 6.60 -18.12
CA LYS A 214 -10.31 7.51 -19.21
C LYS A 214 -8.83 7.82 -19.16
N GLY A 215 -8.17 7.68 -20.31
CA GLY A 215 -6.78 8.03 -20.56
C GLY A 215 -6.61 8.53 -22.00
N LEU A 216 -5.37 8.75 -22.44
CA LEU A 216 -5.07 9.23 -23.78
C LEU A 216 -4.49 8.12 -24.65
N ASP A 217 -4.90 8.10 -25.93
CA ASP A 217 -4.23 7.34 -26.98
C ASP A 217 -2.95 8.04 -27.49
N ILE A 218 -2.25 7.41 -28.42
CA ILE A 218 -1.02 7.96 -29.02
C ILE A 218 -1.25 9.23 -29.86
N TYR A 219 -2.49 9.56 -30.18
CA TYR A 219 -2.89 10.76 -30.93
C TYR A 219 -3.40 11.89 -30.00
N GLY A 220 -3.51 11.61 -28.69
CA GLY A 220 -4.04 12.55 -27.70
C GLY A 220 -5.57 12.55 -27.57
N ASN A 221 -6.25 11.58 -28.16
CA ASN A 221 -7.70 11.42 -27.95
C ASN A 221 -7.98 10.73 -26.62
N VAL A 222 -9.08 11.11 -25.99
CA VAL A 222 -9.56 10.43 -24.79
C VAL A 222 -10.18 9.08 -25.18
N ILE A 223 -9.66 8.01 -24.60
CA ILE A 223 -10.17 6.64 -24.76
C ILE A 223 -10.46 6.02 -23.41
N GLU A 224 -11.25 4.96 -23.40
CA GLU A 224 -11.52 4.18 -22.19
C GLU A 224 -10.76 2.87 -22.17
N GLY A 225 -10.36 2.43 -20.98
CA GLY A 225 -9.70 1.16 -20.75
C GLY A 225 -10.03 0.59 -19.37
N ASN A 226 -9.88 -0.71 -19.19
CA ASN A 226 -10.07 -1.40 -17.93
C ASN A 226 -8.93 -2.38 -17.65
N GLY A 227 -8.55 -2.50 -16.39
CA GLY A 227 -7.49 -3.41 -15.95
C GLY A 227 -6.74 -2.89 -14.73
N THR A 228 -6.09 -3.79 -14.02
CA THR A 228 -5.19 -3.43 -12.93
C THR A 228 -3.96 -2.64 -13.44
N SER A 229 -3.66 -2.70 -14.71
CA SER A 229 -2.66 -1.86 -15.37
C SER A 229 -3.02 -0.36 -15.36
N TYR A 230 -4.28 -0.02 -15.16
CA TYR A 230 -4.76 1.38 -15.10
C TYR A 230 -4.98 1.86 -13.68
N SER A 231 -5.19 0.97 -12.71
CA SER A 231 -5.19 1.34 -11.28
C SER A 231 -3.78 1.58 -10.76
N THR A 232 -2.80 0.82 -11.25
CA THR A 232 -1.40 0.91 -10.78
C THR A 232 -0.80 2.31 -10.97
N PRO A 233 -0.87 2.96 -12.16
CA PRO A 233 -0.32 4.29 -12.36
C PRO A 233 -0.99 5.37 -11.50
N ARG A 234 -2.23 5.18 -11.06
CA ARG A 234 -2.91 6.09 -10.13
C ARG A 234 -2.29 6.02 -8.74
N ALA A 235 -1.98 4.82 -8.26
CA ALA A 235 -1.24 4.65 -7.00
C ALA A 235 0.18 5.21 -7.10
N VAL A 236 0.85 5.03 -8.25
CA VAL A 236 2.16 5.64 -8.56
C VAL A 236 2.08 7.16 -8.45
N GLN A 237 1.07 7.79 -9.06
CA GLN A 237 0.88 9.24 -9.02
C GLN A 237 0.77 9.76 -7.59
N LYS A 238 -0.04 9.10 -6.75
CA LYS A 238 -0.24 9.46 -5.34
C LYS A 238 1.06 9.34 -4.55
N PHE A 239 1.76 8.21 -4.70
CA PHE A 239 3.05 8.00 -4.04
C PHE A 239 4.11 9.01 -4.49
N ALA A 240 4.21 9.27 -5.79
CA ALA A 240 5.15 10.23 -6.33
C ALA A 240 4.88 11.66 -5.82
N SER A 241 3.60 12.02 -5.67
CA SER A 241 3.22 13.31 -5.09
C SER A 241 3.60 13.40 -3.60
N ILE A 242 3.35 12.35 -2.81
CA ILE A 242 3.79 12.29 -1.40
C ILE A 242 5.32 12.43 -1.33
N TYR A 243 6.04 11.62 -2.11
CA TYR A 243 7.50 11.60 -2.12
C TYR A 243 8.08 12.95 -2.58
N ASP A 244 7.47 13.59 -3.60
CA ASP A 244 7.93 14.91 -4.06
C ASP A 244 7.68 16.02 -3.05
N GLU A 245 6.59 15.98 -2.30
CA GLU A 245 6.30 16.97 -1.26
C GLU A 245 7.21 16.85 -0.03
N MET A 246 7.75 15.69 0.28
CA MET A 246 8.70 15.51 1.38
C MET A 246 10.00 16.26 1.11
N VAL A 247 10.53 16.99 2.09
CA VAL A 247 11.86 17.62 2.02
C VAL A 247 12.95 16.56 2.07
N GLU A 248 12.91 15.71 3.07
CA GLU A 248 13.77 14.53 3.14
C GLU A 248 13.10 13.37 2.39
N LYS A 249 13.72 12.94 1.30
CA LYS A 249 13.22 11.88 0.44
C LYS A 249 13.40 10.52 1.08
N ASP A 250 12.32 9.93 1.55
CA ASP A 250 12.28 8.65 2.25
C ASP A 250 11.22 7.73 1.63
N ILE A 251 11.66 6.69 0.96
CA ILE A 251 10.79 5.71 0.28
C ILE A 251 9.94 4.93 1.30
N LEU A 252 10.54 4.51 2.42
CA LEU A 252 9.82 3.73 3.43
C LEU A 252 8.75 4.56 4.12
N LEU A 253 9.04 5.83 4.42
CA LEU A 253 8.05 6.76 4.98
C LEU A 253 6.94 7.05 3.97
N ALA A 254 7.26 7.32 2.70
CA ALA A 254 6.26 7.54 1.67
C ALA A 254 5.34 6.32 1.49
N LYS A 255 5.91 5.10 1.53
CA LYS A 255 5.16 3.84 1.50
C LYS A 255 4.24 3.71 2.72
N ALA A 256 4.75 3.96 3.91
CA ALA A 256 3.96 3.92 5.13
C ALA A 256 2.80 4.94 5.12
N MET A 257 3.06 6.16 4.64
CA MET A 257 2.04 7.21 4.50
C MET A 257 0.94 6.83 3.51
N LEU A 258 1.32 6.31 2.33
CA LEU A 258 0.35 5.84 1.32
C LEU A 258 -0.57 4.76 1.90
N ILE A 259 0.01 3.75 2.57
CA ILE A 259 -0.73 2.64 3.17
C ILE A 259 -1.60 3.13 4.34
N HIS A 260 -1.09 4.01 5.17
CA HIS A 260 -1.84 4.58 6.29
C HIS A 260 -3.06 5.34 5.81
N SER A 261 -2.89 6.19 4.80
CA SER A 261 -3.99 6.90 4.14
C SER A 261 -5.03 5.92 3.56
N ALA A 262 -4.58 4.87 2.88
CA ALA A 262 -5.47 3.85 2.33
C ALA A 262 -6.31 3.19 3.42
N ARG A 263 -5.70 2.82 4.55
CA ARG A 263 -6.37 2.21 5.70
C ARG A 263 -7.39 3.14 6.34
N MET A 264 -7.01 4.39 6.57
CA MET A 264 -7.89 5.40 7.17
C MET A 264 -9.08 5.73 6.26
N ASN A 265 -8.85 5.85 4.95
CA ASN A 265 -9.88 6.16 3.97
C ASN A 265 -10.86 4.99 3.74
N SER A 266 -10.40 3.75 3.90
CA SER A 266 -11.21 2.54 3.68
C SER A 266 -11.60 1.80 4.97
N ARG A 267 -11.51 2.45 6.12
CA ARG A 267 -11.71 1.83 7.43
C ARG A 267 -13.04 1.11 7.58
N ASP A 268 -14.13 1.76 7.18
CA ASP A 268 -15.46 1.18 7.33
C ASP A 268 -15.65 -0.08 6.47
N LEU A 269 -15.09 -0.09 5.28
CA LEU A 269 -15.12 -1.21 4.36
C LEU A 269 -14.31 -2.42 4.89
N LEU A 270 -13.14 -2.17 5.43
CA LEU A 270 -12.24 -3.22 5.92
C LEU A 270 -12.70 -3.80 7.26
N GLU A 271 -13.38 -3.03 8.10
CA GLU A 271 -13.95 -3.51 9.37
C GLU A 271 -15.24 -4.34 9.20
N GLN A 272 -15.93 -4.22 8.07
CA GLN A 272 -17.14 -5.00 7.79
C GLN A 272 -16.87 -6.51 7.62
N ASN A 273 -15.75 -6.85 6.99
CA ASN A 273 -15.35 -8.22 6.76
C ASN A 273 -13.83 -8.34 6.66
N GLN A 274 -13.23 -9.19 7.49
CA GLN A 274 -11.77 -9.42 7.49
C GLN A 274 -11.26 -9.98 6.15
N ASP A 275 -12.08 -10.71 5.40
CA ASP A 275 -11.71 -11.23 4.07
C ASP A 275 -11.57 -10.12 3.03
N ASN A 276 -12.11 -8.93 3.27
CA ASN A 276 -11.98 -7.78 2.37
C ASN A 276 -10.51 -7.40 2.12
N ILE A 277 -9.62 -7.65 3.08
CA ILE A 277 -8.18 -7.41 2.91
C ILE A 277 -7.57 -8.17 1.72
N LYS A 278 -8.11 -9.32 1.35
CA LYS A 278 -7.65 -10.10 0.20
C LYS A 278 -7.97 -9.45 -1.13
N TYR A 279 -8.96 -8.56 -1.19
CA TYR A 279 -9.43 -7.89 -2.40
C TYR A 279 -8.98 -6.42 -2.47
N TYR A 280 -8.97 -5.75 -1.33
CA TYR A 280 -8.68 -4.32 -1.21
C TYR A 280 -7.29 -4.02 -0.65
N GLY A 281 -6.57 -5.04 -0.15
CA GLY A 281 -5.36 -4.80 0.63
C GLY A 281 -5.65 -3.92 1.84
N PHE A 282 -4.85 -2.89 2.04
CA PHE A 282 -5.09 -1.90 3.08
C PHE A 282 -6.08 -0.80 2.67
N GLY A 283 -6.68 -0.91 1.47
CA GLY A 283 -7.71 0.01 0.98
C GLY A 283 -7.23 0.92 -0.15
N MET A 284 -7.96 2.01 -0.38
CA MET A 284 -7.68 3.00 -1.40
C MET A 284 -7.11 4.28 -0.79
N PRO A 285 -5.88 4.70 -1.17
CA PRO A 285 -5.29 5.95 -0.69
C PRO A 285 -6.10 7.18 -1.08
N SER A 286 -6.05 8.24 -0.29
CA SER A 286 -6.62 9.55 -0.63
C SER A 286 -6.14 10.04 -1.99
N ILE A 287 -6.95 10.86 -2.62
CA ILE A 287 -6.67 11.41 -3.95
C ILE A 287 -5.54 12.44 -3.90
N SER A 288 -5.51 13.25 -2.84
CA SER A 288 -4.53 14.34 -2.65
C SER A 288 -3.41 13.94 -1.69
N ALA A 289 -2.17 14.31 -2.05
CA ALA A 289 -1.05 14.22 -1.14
C ALA A 289 -1.21 15.13 0.09
N GLN A 290 -1.93 16.25 -0.03
CA GLN A 290 -2.23 17.14 1.11
C GLN A 290 -3.04 16.45 2.19
N ASP A 291 -4.06 15.67 1.80
CA ASP A 291 -4.88 14.91 2.74
C ASP A 291 -4.08 13.88 3.54
N ILE A 292 -2.91 13.47 2.99
CA ILE A 292 -2.04 12.46 3.59
C ILE A 292 -0.99 13.10 4.50
N LEU A 293 -0.50 14.28 4.12
CA LEU A 293 0.63 14.95 4.77
C LEU A 293 0.21 16.02 5.79
N GLN A 294 -1.06 16.37 5.87
CA GLN A 294 -1.59 17.39 6.76
C GLN A 294 -2.68 16.82 7.67
N CYS A 295 -2.70 17.26 8.92
CA CYS A 295 -3.73 16.93 9.88
C CYS A 295 -4.74 18.07 9.99
N SER A 296 -6.03 17.75 10.18
CA SER A 296 -7.05 18.68 10.67
C SER A 296 -6.90 18.90 12.20
N GLU A 297 -7.60 19.87 12.77
CA GLU A 297 -7.53 20.14 14.22
C GLU A 297 -8.08 18.96 15.05
N ASP A 298 -9.06 18.23 14.52
CA ASP A 298 -9.71 17.09 15.16
C ASP A 298 -8.91 15.79 15.07
N GLU A 299 -7.70 15.83 14.51
CA GLU A 299 -6.83 14.67 14.43
C GLU A 299 -5.34 15.03 14.60
N VAL A 300 -4.57 14.07 15.06
CA VAL A 300 -3.11 14.14 15.10
C VAL A 300 -2.53 12.87 14.49
N THR A 301 -1.62 13.04 13.54
CA THR A 301 -0.83 11.95 12.98
C THR A 301 0.62 12.09 13.40
N LEU A 302 1.13 11.09 14.10
CA LEU A 302 2.50 11.02 14.60
C LEU A 302 3.29 9.99 13.81
N VAL A 303 4.51 10.35 13.45
CA VAL A 303 5.46 9.49 12.74
C VAL A 303 6.65 9.20 13.64
N PHE A 304 6.92 7.91 13.85
CA PHE A 304 8.08 7.42 14.58
C PHE A 304 8.98 6.66 13.60
N ARG A 305 10.24 7.07 13.49
CA ARG A 305 11.26 6.37 12.73
C ARG A 305 12.36 5.94 13.68
N GLN A 306 12.55 4.64 13.83
CA GLN A 306 13.47 4.07 14.80
C GLN A 306 14.07 2.77 14.28
N LYS A 307 15.03 2.22 15.05
CA LYS A 307 15.63 0.91 14.79
C LYS A 307 15.40 0.00 16.00
N VAL A 308 15.09 -1.26 15.72
CA VAL A 308 14.93 -2.31 16.72
C VAL A 308 15.91 -3.45 16.42
N THR A 309 16.49 -4.06 17.47
CA THR A 309 17.41 -5.18 17.35
C THR A 309 16.72 -6.50 17.68
N GLN A 310 17.28 -7.57 17.13
CA GLN A 310 16.78 -8.94 17.38
C GLN A 310 16.74 -9.24 18.89
N GLY A 311 15.61 -9.83 19.33
CA GLY A 311 15.40 -10.23 20.73
C GLY A 311 15.23 -9.05 21.70
N SER A 312 15.10 -7.81 21.18
CA SER A 312 14.79 -6.63 21.97
C SER A 312 13.36 -6.15 21.69
N HIS A 313 12.87 -5.30 22.59
CA HIS A 313 11.64 -4.57 22.41
C HIS A 313 11.85 -3.09 22.73
N LEU A 314 11.07 -2.23 22.10
CA LEU A 314 11.02 -0.82 22.40
C LEU A 314 9.69 -0.54 23.08
N GLU A 315 9.72 0.21 24.16
CA GLU A 315 8.52 0.63 24.89
C GLU A 315 8.55 2.15 25.10
N MET A 316 7.46 2.80 24.71
CA MET A 316 7.19 4.20 24.98
C MET A 316 6.02 4.27 25.96
N TYR A 317 6.31 4.59 27.22
CA TYR A 317 5.33 4.76 28.26
C TYR A 317 4.73 6.18 28.26
N ASP A 318 3.60 6.32 28.91
CA ASP A 318 2.94 7.60 29.17
C ASP A 318 2.65 8.40 27.89
N PHE A 319 2.26 7.68 26.82
CA PHE A 319 1.80 8.35 25.60
C PHE A 319 0.62 9.28 25.96
N PRO A 320 0.66 10.58 25.58
CA PRO A 320 -0.37 11.55 25.96
C PRO A 320 -1.64 11.32 25.14
N TYR A 321 -2.56 10.55 25.71
CA TYR A 321 -3.89 10.41 25.11
C TYR A 321 -4.71 11.68 25.36
N PRO A 322 -5.44 12.24 24.37
CA PRO A 322 -6.17 13.51 24.52
C PRO A 322 -7.18 13.46 25.69
N GLU A 323 -7.13 14.45 26.56
CA GLU A 323 -8.07 14.55 27.69
C GLU A 323 -9.50 14.77 27.23
N SER A 324 -9.67 15.52 26.14
CA SER A 324 -10.97 15.75 25.48
C SER A 324 -11.66 14.47 25.01
N LEU A 325 -10.92 13.37 24.84
CA LEU A 325 -11.44 12.04 24.49
C LEU A 325 -11.67 11.15 25.71
N ILE A 326 -11.61 11.70 26.93
CA ILE A 326 -11.84 10.95 28.16
C ILE A 326 -13.18 11.38 28.78
N HIS A 327 -14.14 10.44 28.84
CA HIS A 327 -15.45 10.68 29.42
C HIS A 327 -15.83 9.56 30.37
N ASN A 328 -16.34 9.95 31.57
CA ASN A 328 -16.81 9.00 32.60
C ASN A 328 -15.80 7.90 32.94
N GLY A 329 -14.50 8.25 33.04
CA GLY A 329 -13.44 7.29 33.35
C GLY A 329 -13.14 6.31 32.24
N LYS A 330 -13.41 6.67 30.97
CA LYS A 330 -13.14 5.83 29.79
C LYS A 330 -12.53 6.66 28.66
N TYR A 331 -11.65 6.01 27.90
CA TYR A 331 -11.09 6.53 26.65
C TYR A 331 -12.02 6.26 25.47
N PHE A 332 -12.19 7.25 24.60
CA PHE A 332 -12.94 7.19 23.33
C PHE A 332 -12.07 7.68 22.18
N GLY A 333 -12.60 7.69 20.96
CA GLY A 333 -11.93 8.18 19.76
C GLY A 333 -11.71 7.10 18.72
N GLU A 334 -11.03 7.49 17.64
CA GLU A 334 -10.63 6.59 16.56
C GLU A 334 -9.10 6.55 16.48
N ILE A 335 -8.53 5.38 16.29
CA ILE A 335 -7.08 5.21 16.21
C ILE A 335 -6.75 4.40 14.97
N GLY A 336 -5.93 4.99 14.11
CA GLY A 336 -5.26 4.30 13.00
C GLY A 336 -3.80 4.07 13.35
N MET A 337 -3.24 2.92 13.00
CA MET A 337 -1.85 2.60 13.25
C MET A 337 -1.27 1.80 12.08
N THR A 338 -0.16 2.26 11.52
CA THR A 338 0.54 1.59 10.42
C THR A 338 2.01 1.47 10.72
N LEU A 339 2.51 0.23 10.69
CA LEU A 339 3.92 -0.12 10.77
C LEU A 339 4.40 -0.57 9.40
N ALA A 340 5.54 -0.06 8.95
CA ALA A 340 6.22 -0.51 7.74
C ALA A 340 7.72 -0.68 7.99
N TYR A 341 8.29 -1.75 7.45
CA TYR A 341 9.73 -2.02 7.50
C TYR A 341 10.15 -2.84 6.27
N SER A 342 11.44 -2.88 5.98
CA SER A 342 12.01 -3.74 4.95
C SER A 342 12.54 -5.03 5.60
N PRO A 343 11.86 -6.18 5.44
CA PRO A 343 12.30 -7.43 6.07
C PRO A 343 13.59 -7.95 5.43
N ILE A 344 14.35 -8.75 6.17
CA ILE A 344 15.36 -9.60 5.58
C ILE A 344 14.67 -10.70 4.81
N LEU A 345 15.05 -10.87 3.55
CA LEU A 345 14.50 -11.87 2.63
C LEU A 345 15.57 -12.90 2.28
N ASP A 346 15.18 -14.17 2.11
CA ASP A 346 16.09 -15.24 1.74
C ASP A 346 15.31 -16.33 0.97
N ASP A 347 15.56 -16.43 -0.32
CA ASP A 347 14.89 -17.33 -1.27
C ASP A 347 15.15 -18.79 -1.01
N ARG A 348 16.26 -19.14 -0.38
CA ARG A 348 16.64 -20.51 0.00
C ARG A 348 15.64 -21.15 0.97
N TYR A 349 14.83 -20.36 1.65
CA TYR A 349 13.90 -20.84 2.68
C TYR A 349 12.44 -20.96 2.20
N GLY A 350 12.17 -20.83 0.90
CA GLY A 350 10.85 -21.04 0.32
C GLY A 350 9.72 -20.32 1.06
N LYS A 351 8.83 -21.05 1.74
CA LYS A 351 7.71 -20.47 2.52
C LYS A 351 8.15 -19.57 3.69
N GLU A 352 9.40 -19.63 4.08
CA GLU A 352 9.98 -18.79 5.11
C GLU A 352 10.81 -17.65 4.55
N TYR A 353 10.53 -17.20 3.35
CA TYR A 353 11.22 -16.15 2.61
C TYR A 353 11.43 -14.88 3.43
N CYS A 354 10.40 -14.38 4.14
CA CYS A 354 10.56 -13.29 5.11
C CYS A 354 11.19 -13.82 6.40
N ARG A 355 12.43 -13.40 6.69
CA ARG A 355 13.22 -13.89 7.83
C ARG A 355 13.01 -13.08 9.11
N THR A 356 12.48 -11.87 9.01
CA THR A 356 12.25 -10.96 10.14
C THR A 356 10.80 -10.51 10.21
N ASN A 357 10.34 -10.28 11.43
CA ASN A 357 9.03 -9.75 11.75
C ASN A 357 9.14 -8.68 12.83
N ILE A 358 8.55 -7.51 12.59
CA ILE A 358 8.35 -6.46 13.60
C ILE A 358 6.86 -6.36 13.86
N ASP A 359 6.48 -6.44 15.13
CA ASP A 359 5.10 -6.27 15.61
C ASP A 359 5.00 -4.99 16.43
N VAL A 360 3.83 -4.38 16.42
CA VAL A 360 3.51 -3.20 17.21
C VAL A 360 2.18 -3.39 17.94
N SER A 361 2.14 -2.94 19.18
CA SER A 361 0.92 -2.86 19.98
C SER A 361 0.83 -1.49 20.63
N PHE A 362 -0.33 -0.85 20.54
CA PHE A 362 -0.67 0.38 21.24
C PHE A 362 -1.82 0.11 22.20
N GLY A 363 -1.66 0.43 23.47
CA GLY A 363 -2.66 0.09 24.48
C GLY A 363 -2.40 0.70 25.84
N ILE A 364 -3.19 0.26 26.79
CA ILE A 364 -3.14 0.74 28.17
C ILE A 364 -2.32 -0.19 29.06
N TYR A 365 -1.63 0.40 30.04
CA TYR A 365 -0.98 -0.35 31.09
C TYR A 365 -1.60 -0.03 32.46
N ARG A 366 -1.46 -0.97 33.40
CA ARG A 366 -1.87 -0.84 34.79
C ARG A 366 -0.79 -1.45 35.68
N THR A 367 -0.40 -0.72 36.71
CA THR A 367 0.56 -1.20 37.70
C THR A 367 -0.22 -1.89 38.84
N GLY A 368 0.06 -3.17 39.04
CA GLY A 368 -0.54 -3.94 40.13
C GLY A 368 0.10 -3.62 41.46
N ASN A 369 -0.54 -4.04 42.56
CA ASN A 369 -0.08 -3.82 43.97
C ASN A 369 1.33 -4.40 44.21
N ASN A 370 1.81 -5.31 43.41
CA ASN A 370 3.16 -5.91 43.48
C ASN A 370 4.19 -5.14 42.66
N GLY A 371 3.85 -3.99 42.08
CA GLY A 371 4.73 -3.18 41.23
C GLY A 371 4.85 -3.70 39.79
N ASN A 372 4.27 -4.84 39.44
CA ASN A 372 4.28 -5.36 38.07
C ASN A 372 3.33 -4.58 37.17
N THR A 373 3.79 -4.24 35.98
CA THR A 373 2.96 -3.56 34.97
C THR A 373 2.29 -4.59 34.05
N ASN A 374 0.97 -4.57 34.03
CA ASN A 374 0.17 -5.36 33.09
C ASN A 374 -0.19 -4.48 31.88
N PHE A 375 0.16 -4.95 30.69
CA PHE A 375 -0.16 -4.29 29.42
C PHE A 375 -1.36 -4.96 28.77
N SER A 376 -2.27 -4.16 28.24
CA SER A 376 -3.44 -4.59 27.47
C SER A 376 -3.40 -3.91 26.10
N GLY A 377 -3.02 -4.63 25.07
CA GLY A 377 -3.03 -4.14 23.68
C GLY A 377 -4.45 -3.77 23.25
N CYS A 378 -4.60 -2.56 22.76
CA CYS A 378 -5.87 -2.04 22.28
C CYS A 378 -5.89 -1.99 20.74
N ILE A 379 -4.75 -1.78 20.10
CA ILE A 379 -4.56 -1.75 18.67
C ILE A 379 -3.26 -2.54 18.35
N PRO A 380 -3.32 -3.65 17.61
CA PRO A 380 -4.53 -4.40 17.28
C PRO A 380 -5.24 -4.94 18.53
N LEU A 381 -6.50 -5.30 18.39
CA LEU A 381 -7.23 -5.95 19.48
C LEU A 381 -6.78 -7.42 19.56
N GLU A 382 -6.02 -7.76 20.59
CA GLU A 382 -5.42 -9.10 20.77
C GLU A 382 -6.42 -10.26 20.82
N SER A 383 -7.68 -9.97 21.14
CA SER A 383 -8.74 -10.98 21.28
C SER A 383 -9.38 -11.46 19.97
N THR A 384 -8.99 -10.92 18.82
CA THR A 384 -9.64 -11.21 17.52
C THR A 384 -9.07 -12.44 16.83
N TRP A 385 -7.93 -12.95 17.29
CA TRP A 385 -7.26 -14.10 16.70
C TRP A 385 -7.20 -15.26 17.70
N ASP A 386 -7.34 -16.48 17.19
CA ASP A 386 -7.06 -17.68 17.99
C ASP A 386 -5.53 -17.80 18.15
N GLU A 387 -4.97 -16.93 18.99
CA GLU A 387 -3.53 -16.65 19.15
C GLU A 387 -2.73 -17.86 19.64
N LYS A 388 -3.41 -18.92 20.06
CA LYS A 388 -2.76 -20.12 20.57
C LYS A 388 -2.00 -20.91 19.49
N PHE A 389 -2.33 -20.67 18.20
CA PHE A 389 -1.72 -21.40 17.11
C PHE A 389 -0.95 -20.48 16.17
N GLU A 390 0.35 -20.70 16.05
CA GLU A 390 1.23 -19.97 15.11
C GLU A 390 0.67 -19.99 13.69
N LYS A 391 0.09 -21.11 13.27
CA LYS A 391 -0.57 -21.25 11.96
C LYS A 391 -1.66 -20.19 11.74
N SER A 392 -2.52 -19.96 12.73
CA SER A 392 -3.59 -18.93 12.62
C SER A 392 -3.01 -17.51 12.53
N ARG A 393 -1.96 -17.22 13.29
CA ARG A 393 -1.28 -15.92 13.21
C ARG A 393 -0.62 -15.69 11.85
N VAL A 394 -0.12 -16.71 11.20
CA VAL A 394 0.47 -16.65 9.87
C VAL A 394 -0.62 -16.52 8.81
N GLU A 395 -1.58 -17.44 8.77
CA GLU A 395 -2.56 -17.55 7.67
C GLU A 395 -3.66 -16.48 7.73
N ASN A 396 -4.09 -16.08 8.91
CA ASN A 396 -5.16 -15.12 9.12
C ASN A 396 -4.68 -13.78 9.65
N GLY A 397 -3.60 -13.78 10.44
CA GLY A 397 -3.00 -12.58 11.04
C GLY A 397 -1.89 -11.96 10.19
N PHE A 398 -1.51 -12.58 9.08
CA PHE A 398 -0.44 -12.09 8.18
C PHE A 398 0.85 -11.73 8.93
N LYS A 399 1.23 -12.54 9.92
CA LYS A 399 2.32 -12.25 10.87
C LYS A 399 3.61 -11.80 10.20
N TRP A 400 3.97 -12.38 9.06
CA TRP A 400 5.23 -12.10 8.37
C TRP A 400 5.12 -11.01 7.29
N SER A 401 3.94 -10.37 7.15
CA SER A 401 3.79 -9.21 6.27
C SER A 401 4.60 -8.03 6.79
N PRO A 402 5.41 -7.36 5.93
CA PRO A 402 6.26 -6.24 6.35
C PRO A 402 5.49 -4.96 6.60
N ILE A 403 4.24 -4.94 6.20
CA ILE A 403 3.32 -3.84 6.47
C ILE A 403 2.20 -4.36 7.34
N LYS A 404 1.92 -3.64 8.42
CA LYS A 404 0.83 -3.92 9.34
C LYS A 404 0.03 -2.64 9.54
N SER A 405 -1.25 -2.67 9.21
CA SER A 405 -2.09 -1.49 9.35
C SER A 405 -3.40 -1.85 10.01
N TYR A 406 -3.70 -1.15 11.09
CA TYR A 406 -4.82 -1.41 11.97
C TYR A 406 -5.66 -0.14 12.14
N TYR A 407 -6.95 -0.34 12.37
CA TYR A 407 -7.86 0.74 12.74
C TYR A 407 -8.79 0.26 13.84
N ARG A 408 -9.13 1.14 14.76
CA ARG A 408 -10.13 0.88 15.79
C ARG A 408 -10.90 2.13 16.16
N LYS A 409 -12.22 2.02 16.13
CA LYS A 409 -13.13 3.00 16.72
C LYS A 409 -13.52 2.55 18.13
N ILE A 410 -13.19 3.37 19.11
CA ILE A 410 -13.48 3.12 20.54
C ILE A 410 -14.84 3.75 20.88
N SER A 411 -15.93 3.14 20.41
CA SER A 411 -17.30 3.68 20.58
C SER A 411 -17.94 3.36 21.93
N LYS A 412 -17.53 2.25 22.57
CA LYS A 412 -18.06 1.83 23.91
C LYS A 412 -17.20 2.33 25.08
N GLY A 413 -16.11 2.99 24.77
CA GLY A 413 -15.09 3.40 25.72
C GLY A 413 -14.25 2.24 26.29
N ILE A 414 -12.98 2.51 26.59
CA ILE A 414 -12.04 1.61 27.25
C ILE A 414 -11.76 2.20 28.64
N GLN A 415 -11.85 1.38 29.68
CA GLN A 415 -11.60 1.82 31.06
C GLN A 415 -10.20 2.39 31.22
N ILE A 416 -10.05 3.55 31.87
CA ILE A 416 -8.78 4.21 32.14
C ILE A 416 -7.81 3.25 32.85
N GLY A 417 -6.55 3.27 32.42
CA GLY A 417 -5.41 2.66 33.09
C GLY A 417 -4.50 3.72 33.70
N ASP A 418 -3.26 3.35 34.04
CA ASP A 418 -2.26 4.30 34.51
C ASP A 418 -1.74 5.20 33.37
N GLY A 419 -1.78 4.68 32.12
CA GLY A 419 -1.41 5.42 30.93
C GLY A 419 -1.51 4.57 29.67
N TRP A 420 -1.20 5.19 28.52
CA TRP A 420 -1.06 4.53 27.25
C TRP A 420 0.42 4.21 26.96
N LYS A 421 0.64 3.08 26.30
CA LYS A 421 1.99 2.60 25.94
C LYS A 421 2.02 2.09 24.52
N ILE A 422 3.09 2.41 23.79
CA ILE A 422 3.47 1.76 22.54
C ILE A 422 4.49 0.69 22.87
N ARG A 423 4.33 -0.51 22.33
CA ARG A 423 5.29 -1.59 22.40
C ARG A 423 5.60 -2.10 20.99
N ILE A 424 6.87 -2.27 20.70
CA ILE A 424 7.38 -2.76 19.42
C ILE A 424 8.30 -3.94 19.71
N ASP A 425 8.00 -5.08 19.16
CA ASP A 425 8.74 -6.32 19.32
C ASP A 425 9.34 -6.77 17.97
N MET A 426 10.57 -7.25 17.98
CA MET A 426 11.20 -7.83 16.81
C MET A 426 11.50 -9.31 17.02
N ASN A 427 11.03 -10.12 16.08
CA ASN A 427 11.27 -11.55 16.03
C ASN A 427 11.96 -11.90 14.70
N SER A 428 12.83 -12.90 14.73
CA SER A 428 13.44 -13.49 13.54
C SER A 428 13.20 -14.99 13.49
N ARG A 429 13.24 -15.54 12.31
CA ARG A 429 13.32 -16.99 12.13
C ARG A 429 14.71 -17.46 12.53
N ASN A 430 14.84 -18.73 12.92
CA ASN A 430 16.11 -19.31 13.36
C ASN A 430 17.23 -19.16 12.30
N GLU A 431 18.48 -19.24 12.76
CA GLU A 431 19.68 -19.31 11.93
C GLU A 431 20.13 -18.02 11.25
N ILE A 432 19.56 -16.86 11.64
CA ILE A 432 20.07 -15.57 11.15
C ILE A 432 20.49 -14.68 12.30
N THR A 433 21.59 -13.97 12.09
CA THR A 433 21.96 -12.82 12.92
C THR A 433 21.41 -11.58 12.25
N VAL A 434 20.51 -10.90 12.91
CA VAL A 434 19.84 -9.73 12.36
C VAL A 434 20.47 -8.47 12.91
N PRO A 435 21.00 -7.59 12.06
CA PRO A 435 21.40 -6.25 12.49
C PRO A 435 20.15 -5.47 12.94
N ALA A 436 20.37 -4.29 13.54
CA ALA A 436 19.27 -3.39 13.86
C ALA A 436 18.45 -3.10 12.59
N GLN A 437 17.14 -3.31 12.66
CA GLN A 437 16.23 -3.11 11.53
C GLN A 437 15.43 -1.82 11.72
N GLU A 438 15.44 -0.99 10.69
CA GLU A 438 14.70 0.26 10.67
C GLU A 438 13.21 0.00 10.38
N PHE A 439 12.35 0.80 11.03
CA PHE A 439 10.91 0.80 10.79
C PHE A 439 10.36 2.22 10.85
N VAL A 440 9.21 2.39 10.22
CA VAL A 440 8.35 3.57 10.32
C VAL A 440 7.04 3.13 10.97
N LEU A 441 6.64 3.84 12.02
CA LEU A 441 5.36 3.68 12.68
C LEU A 441 4.57 5.00 12.58
N ILE A 442 3.36 4.92 12.06
CA ILE A 442 2.42 6.05 11.96
C ILE A 442 1.24 5.75 12.87
N ILE A 443 0.88 6.71 13.71
CA ILE A 443 -0.30 6.61 14.59
C ILE A 443 -1.13 7.88 14.38
N THR A 444 -2.39 7.69 13.98
CA THR A 444 -3.40 8.78 13.96
C THR A 444 -4.39 8.57 15.08
N ILE A 445 -4.63 9.61 15.86
CA ILE A 445 -5.74 9.69 16.82
C ILE A 445 -6.70 10.74 16.31
N LYS A 446 -7.98 10.37 16.19
CA LYS A 446 -9.03 11.24 15.70
C LYS A 446 -10.17 11.32 16.73
N GLY A 447 -10.63 12.56 16.96
CA GLY A 447 -11.77 12.89 17.79
C GLY A 447 -12.98 13.34 16.98
N PRO A 448 -14.02 13.82 17.67
CA PRO A 448 -15.15 14.50 17.05
C PRO A 448 -14.71 15.82 16.39
N GLU A 449 -15.41 16.20 15.32
CA GLU A 449 -15.21 17.49 14.66
C GLU A 449 -15.29 18.67 15.64
N GLY A 450 -14.37 19.63 15.53
CA GLY A 450 -14.29 20.81 16.37
C GLY A 450 -13.59 20.63 17.73
N VAL A 451 -12.97 19.47 17.98
CA VAL A 451 -12.13 19.22 19.14
C VAL A 451 -10.66 19.30 18.74
N ASP A 452 -9.87 20.15 19.41
CA ASP A 452 -8.45 20.33 19.11
C ASP A 452 -7.58 19.21 19.67
N ILE A 453 -7.61 18.06 18.99
CA ILE A 453 -6.81 16.87 19.32
C ILE A 453 -5.32 17.13 19.07
N TYR A 454 -5.01 17.87 18.00
CA TYR A 454 -3.64 18.13 17.60
C TYR A 454 -2.86 18.83 18.71
N SER A 455 -3.37 19.96 19.20
CA SER A 455 -2.69 20.74 20.24
C SER A 455 -2.56 19.97 21.56
N GLU A 456 -3.59 19.23 21.97
CA GLU A 456 -3.55 18.45 23.21
C GLU A 456 -2.41 17.41 23.18
N VAL A 457 -2.30 16.62 22.11
CA VAL A 457 -1.28 15.57 22.01
C VAL A 457 0.12 16.15 21.87
N ILE A 458 0.31 17.18 21.05
CA ILE A 458 1.62 17.80 20.86
C ILE A 458 2.13 18.46 22.15
N ASN A 459 1.26 19.15 22.87
CA ASN A 459 1.62 19.74 24.17
C ASN A 459 1.94 18.65 25.20
N GLY A 460 1.11 17.61 25.28
CA GLY A 460 1.35 16.47 26.16
C GLY A 460 2.68 15.73 25.87
N LEU A 461 3.11 15.61 24.62
CA LEU A 461 4.43 15.07 24.25
C LEU A 461 5.56 15.98 24.73
N ARG A 462 5.44 17.29 24.51
CA ARG A 462 6.45 18.28 24.96
C ARG A 462 6.61 18.31 26.48
N GLU A 463 5.52 18.26 27.22
CA GLU A 463 5.54 18.21 28.71
C GLU A 463 6.26 16.97 29.23
N ARG A 464 6.24 15.87 28.48
CA ARG A 464 6.96 14.62 28.80
C ARG A 464 8.41 14.58 28.26
N GLY A 465 8.87 15.70 27.71
CA GLY A 465 10.23 15.86 27.24
C GLY A 465 10.50 15.29 25.83
N TYR A 466 9.46 14.94 25.08
CA TYR A 466 9.64 14.53 23.68
C TYR A 466 9.87 15.74 22.79
N VAL A 467 10.84 15.63 21.90
CA VAL A 467 11.06 16.63 20.84
C VAL A 467 10.13 16.29 19.69
N THR A 468 9.24 17.20 19.36
CA THR A 468 8.32 17.08 18.24
C THR A 468 8.74 18.04 17.13
N ASN A 469 8.95 17.51 15.93
CA ASN A 469 9.17 18.30 14.72
C ASN A 469 8.01 18.07 13.76
N ASN A 470 7.56 19.12 13.11
CA ASN A 470 6.61 18.96 12.01
C ASN A 470 7.29 18.24 10.86
N LEU A 471 6.55 17.37 10.18
CA LEU A 471 7.02 16.81 8.91
C LEU A 471 7.24 17.98 7.94
N GLU A 472 8.48 18.17 7.50
CA GLU A 472 8.80 19.25 6.59
C GLU A 472 8.36 18.88 5.17
N THR A 473 7.46 19.68 4.60
CA THR A 473 7.01 19.57 3.23
C THR A 473 7.37 20.82 2.44
N ARG A 474 7.50 20.68 1.12
CA ARG A 474 7.79 21.82 0.22
C ARG A 474 6.76 22.93 0.33
N GLN A 475 5.51 22.61 0.57
CA GLN A 475 4.44 23.59 0.73
C GLN A 475 4.60 24.41 2.00
N GLN A 476 4.96 23.78 3.12
CA GLN A 476 5.22 24.49 4.38
C GLN A 476 6.40 25.45 4.27
N ILE A 477 7.46 25.06 3.56
CA ILE A 477 8.61 25.92 3.32
C ILE A 477 8.24 27.12 2.47
N ARG A 478 7.41 26.95 1.43
CA ARG A 478 6.91 28.07 0.60
C ARG A 478 6.03 29.05 1.36
N GLN A 479 5.30 28.62 2.38
CA GLN A 479 4.50 29.50 3.24
C GLN A 479 5.36 30.28 4.24
N ARG A 480 6.56 29.82 4.58
CA ARG A 480 7.49 30.49 5.50
C ARG A 480 8.38 31.54 4.81
N GLN A 481 8.44 31.58 3.50
CA GLN A 481 9.15 32.57 2.69
C GLN A 481 8.21 33.71 2.27
#